data_a1a02693bba982d5497b265b43d13ef5
#
_entry.id   a1a02693bba982d5497b265b43d13ef5
#
_cell.length_a   1.000
_cell.length_b   1.000
_cell.length_c   1.000
_cell.angle_alpha   90.00
_cell.angle_beta   90.00
_cell.angle_gamma   90.00
#
_symmetry.space_group_name_H-M   'P 1'
#
loop_
_entity.id
_entity.type
_entity.pdbx_description
1 polymer ?
#
loop_
_entity_poly.entity_id
_entity_poly.type
_entity_poly.pdbx_seq_one_letter_code
_entity_poly.pdbx_strand_id
1 'polypeptide(L)'
;MNILIIGAGKVGRKLANDMIGKGYNVKLVDKDESVCDKIEKKENVEVICGDGCDPLVLELAGIKITDIVAAVTSDDEDNLVVAQLAKLQPNKPKVVSIINHPKNEWLFNKKWGIDASVCSTSILAKIIEKEIVDK
;
A
#
# COMPACT_ATOMS: atom_id res chain seq x y z
N MET A 1 -8.93 13.55 -4.47
CA MET A 1 -7.67 12.92 -4.05
C MET A 1 -7.52 11.58 -4.73
N ASN A 2 -6.35 11.32 -5.28
CA ASN A 2 -6.04 10.08 -6.00
C ASN A 2 -5.16 9.17 -5.15
N ILE A 3 -5.64 7.94 -4.95
CA ILE A 3 -4.96 6.94 -4.13
C ILE A 3 -4.62 5.74 -5.00
N LEU A 4 -3.36 5.32 -4.95
CA LEU A 4 -2.86 4.14 -5.66
C LEU A 4 -2.50 3.08 -4.63
N ILE A 5 -3.14 1.93 -4.71
CA ILE A 5 -2.91 0.82 -3.79
C ILE A 5 -2.17 -0.29 -4.53
N ILE A 6 -1.00 -0.66 -4.02
CA ILE A 6 -0.18 -1.74 -4.57
C ILE A 6 -0.36 -2.97 -3.69
N GLY A 7 -1.01 -3.98 -4.23
CA GLY A 7 -1.40 -5.19 -3.53
C GLY A 7 -2.91 -5.25 -3.36
N ALA A 8 -3.54 -6.18 -4.06
CA ALA A 8 -5.00 -6.33 -4.08
C ALA A 8 -5.47 -7.58 -3.30
N GLY A 9 -4.74 -7.94 -2.25
CA GLY A 9 -5.17 -8.96 -1.31
C GLY A 9 -6.27 -8.43 -0.38
N LYS A 10 -6.48 -9.08 0.75
CA LYS A 10 -7.54 -8.68 1.69
C LYS A 10 -7.39 -7.23 2.17
N VAL A 11 -6.16 -6.83 2.53
CA VAL A 11 -5.90 -5.46 3.02
C VAL A 11 -6.15 -4.44 1.92
N GLY A 12 -5.56 -4.65 0.73
CA GLY A 12 -5.70 -3.71 -0.38
C GLY A 12 -7.15 -3.53 -0.82
N ARG A 13 -7.90 -4.62 -0.93
CA ARG A 13 -9.31 -4.55 -1.32
C ARG A 13 -10.16 -3.85 -0.27
N LYS A 14 -9.91 -4.11 1.01
CA LYS A 14 -10.63 -3.45 2.10
C LYS A 14 -10.34 -1.95 2.10
N LEU A 15 -9.07 -1.57 1.95
CA LEU A 15 -8.68 -0.17 1.85
C LEU A 15 -9.36 0.52 0.66
N ALA A 16 -9.36 -0.15 -0.50
CA ALA A 16 -10.01 0.39 -1.69
C ALA A 16 -11.49 0.68 -1.43
N ASN A 17 -12.20 -0.28 -0.87
CA ASN A 17 -13.62 -0.10 -0.57
C ASN A 17 -13.86 1.03 0.43
N ASP A 18 -13.05 1.13 1.46
CA ASP A 18 -13.18 2.19 2.47
C ASP A 18 -12.92 3.58 1.85
N MET A 19 -11.90 3.69 1.02
CA MET A 19 -11.54 4.97 0.41
C MET A 19 -12.55 5.40 -0.66
N ILE A 20 -13.06 4.46 -1.44
CA ILE A 20 -14.14 4.73 -2.40
C ILE A 20 -15.38 5.21 -1.66
N GLY A 21 -15.71 4.58 -0.55
CA GLY A 21 -16.85 4.98 0.27
C GLY A 21 -16.76 6.41 0.78
N LYS A 22 -15.54 6.95 0.87
CA LYS A 22 -15.28 8.34 1.26
C LYS A 22 -15.19 9.30 0.10
N GLY A 23 -15.38 8.82 -1.13
CA GLY A 23 -15.38 9.65 -2.33
C GLY A 23 -14.03 9.85 -3.00
N TYR A 24 -13.01 9.12 -2.60
CA TYR A 24 -11.68 9.22 -3.24
C TYR A 24 -11.60 8.37 -4.50
N ASN A 25 -10.73 8.77 -5.42
CA ASN A 25 -10.44 7.99 -6.63
C ASN A 25 -9.35 6.97 -6.29
N VAL A 26 -9.63 5.69 -6.53
CA VAL A 26 -8.76 4.60 -6.13
C VAL A 26 -8.40 3.73 -7.33
N LYS A 27 -7.13 3.41 -7.45
CA LYS A 27 -6.60 2.41 -8.38
C LYS A 27 -5.89 1.32 -7.61
N LEU A 28 -6.07 0.09 -8.05
CA LEU A 28 -5.41 -1.09 -7.47
C LEU A 28 -4.44 -1.68 -8.49
N VAL A 29 -3.29 -2.11 -8.01
CA VAL A 29 -2.31 -2.85 -8.82
C VAL A 29 -2.01 -4.17 -8.12
N ASP A 30 -2.04 -5.27 -8.88
CA ASP A 30 -1.61 -6.58 -8.41
C ASP A 30 -1.05 -7.38 -9.57
N LYS A 31 -0.04 -8.18 -9.33
CA LYS A 31 0.60 -8.99 -10.36
C LYS A 31 -0.13 -10.30 -10.64
N ASP A 32 -1.01 -10.73 -9.75
CA ASP A 32 -1.74 -11.99 -9.86
C ASP A 32 -3.02 -11.80 -10.66
N GLU A 33 -3.06 -12.38 -11.86
CA GLU A 33 -4.23 -12.29 -12.73
C GLU A 33 -5.50 -12.81 -12.08
N SER A 34 -5.41 -13.89 -11.29
CA SER A 34 -6.57 -14.46 -10.63
C SER A 34 -7.14 -13.50 -9.58
N VAL A 35 -6.29 -12.73 -8.92
CA VAL A 35 -6.70 -11.70 -7.97
C VAL A 35 -7.37 -10.55 -8.71
N CYS A 36 -6.76 -10.09 -9.82
CA CYS A 36 -7.32 -9.02 -10.64
C CYS A 36 -8.72 -9.39 -11.16
N ASP A 37 -8.90 -10.63 -11.60
CA ASP A 37 -10.18 -11.10 -12.16
C ASP A 37 -11.29 -11.15 -11.11
N LYS A 38 -10.94 -11.34 -9.84
CA LYS A 38 -11.92 -11.43 -8.74
C LYS A 38 -12.40 -10.08 -8.25
N ILE A 39 -11.74 -9.00 -8.62
CA ILE A 39 -12.08 -7.69 -8.12
C ILE A 39 -13.24 -7.13 -8.93
N GLU A 40 -14.33 -6.83 -8.21
CA GLU A 40 -15.48 -6.20 -8.81
C GLU A 40 -15.13 -4.76 -9.20
N LYS A 41 -15.37 -4.43 -10.47
CA LYS A 41 -15.13 -3.07 -10.96
C LYS A 41 -16.22 -2.14 -10.44
N LYS A 42 -15.82 -1.12 -9.72
CA LYS A 42 -16.69 -0.08 -9.21
C LYS A 42 -16.39 1.24 -9.91
N GLU A 43 -17.30 2.19 -9.80
CA GLU A 43 -17.22 3.47 -10.51
C GLU A 43 -15.89 4.20 -10.32
N ASN A 44 -15.33 4.21 -9.09
CA ASN A 44 -14.07 4.90 -8.79
C ASN A 44 -12.87 3.96 -8.66
N VAL A 45 -13.03 2.69 -9.06
CA VAL A 45 -11.95 1.71 -8.98
C VAL A 45 -11.49 1.28 -10.37
N GLU A 46 -10.21 1.35 -10.58
CA GLU A 46 -9.55 0.78 -11.74
C GLU A 46 -8.53 -0.23 -11.24
N VAL A 47 -8.50 -1.41 -11.86
CA VAL A 47 -7.56 -2.47 -11.51
C VAL A 47 -6.57 -2.64 -12.65
N ILE A 48 -5.29 -2.53 -12.34
CA ILE A 48 -4.20 -2.75 -13.28
C ILE A 48 -3.48 -4.04 -12.87
N CYS A 49 -3.46 -5.01 -13.77
CA CYS A 49 -2.74 -6.25 -13.53
C CYS A 49 -1.31 -6.11 -14.00
N GLY A 50 -0.37 -6.13 -13.07
CA GLY A 50 1.03 -5.96 -13.36
C GLY A 50 1.86 -5.89 -12.08
N ASP A 51 3.18 -5.91 -12.25
CA ASP A 51 4.12 -5.84 -11.13
C ASP A 51 4.28 -4.39 -10.67
N GLY A 52 3.88 -4.12 -9.43
CA GLY A 52 4.01 -2.79 -8.83
C GLY A 52 5.46 -2.32 -8.65
N CYS A 53 6.44 -3.21 -8.81
CA CYS A 53 7.86 -2.84 -8.81
C CYS A 53 8.37 -2.46 -10.21
N ASP A 54 7.51 -2.52 -11.22
CA ASP A 54 7.84 -2.11 -12.58
C ASP A 54 7.43 -0.65 -12.78
N PRO A 55 8.39 0.25 -13.09
CA PRO A 55 8.07 1.66 -13.32
C PRO A 55 7.03 1.89 -14.41
N LEU A 56 6.99 1.04 -15.44
CA LEU A 56 6.00 1.17 -16.53
C LEU A 56 4.59 0.86 -16.03
N VAL A 57 4.45 -0.11 -15.15
CA VAL A 57 3.15 -0.45 -14.55
C VAL A 57 2.65 0.70 -13.67
N LEU A 58 3.55 1.28 -12.87
CA LEU A 58 3.20 2.44 -12.03
C LEU A 58 2.80 3.64 -12.88
N GLU A 59 3.47 3.86 -14.00
CA GLU A 59 3.11 4.94 -14.92
C GLU A 59 1.72 4.71 -15.51
N LEU A 60 1.42 3.50 -15.96
CA LEU A 60 0.08 3.13 -16.44
C LEU A 60 -0.98 3.30 -15.36
N ALA A 61 -0.62 3.06 -14.12
CA ALA A 61 -1.53 3.23 -12.98
C ALA A 61 -1.70 4.69 -12.55
N GLY A 62 -1.02 5.64 -13.18
CA GLY A 62 -1.20 7.05 -12.90
C GLY A 62 -0.42 7.56 -11.70
N ILE A 63 0.76 7.01 -11.43
CA ILE A 63 1.55 7.44 -10.27
C ILE A 63 1.88 8.93 -10.33
N LYS A 64 1.98 9.52 -11.52
CA LYS A 64 2.31 10.94 -11.71
C LYS A 64 1.22 11.89 -11.22
N ILE A 65 0.00 11.42 -11.04
CA ILE A 65 -1.11 12.22 -10.53
C ILE A 65 -1.62 11.67 -9.20
N THR A 66 -0.90 10.75 -8.60
CA THR A 66 -1.27 10.12 -7.33
C THR A 66 -0.85 10.99 -6.15
N ASP A 67 -1.73 11.13 -5.19
CA ASP A 67 -1.48 11.87 -3.96
C ASP A 67 -0.92 10.95 -2.86
N ILE A 68 -1.46 9.74 -2.76
CA ILE A 68 -1.05 8.77 -1.74
C ILE A 68 -0.86 7.41 -2.41
N VAL A 69 0.27 6.77 -2.12
CA VAL A 69 0.57 5.38 -2.50
C VAL A 69 0.49 4.53 -1.24
N ALA A 70 -0.31 3.48 -1.28
CA ALA A 70 -0.38 2.49 -0.20
C ALA A 70 0.28 1.20 -0.69
N ALA A 71 1.45 0.87 -0.14
CA ALA A 71 2.19 -0.33 -0.47
C ALA A 71 1.80 -1.41 0.55
N VAL A 72 0.94 -2.32 0.13
CA VAL A 72 0.31 -3.30 1.02
C VAL A 72 0.39 -4.73 0.47
N THR A 73 1.48 -5.04 -0.24
CA THR A 73 1.75 -6.40 -0.67
C THR A 73 2.21 -7.26 0.52
N SER A 74 2.22 -8.57 0.34
CA SER A 74 2.73 -9.50 1.36
C SER A 74 4.25 -9.55 1.45
N ASP A 75 4.94 -8.78 0.62
CA ASP A 75 6.40 -8.79 0.51
C ASP A 75 6.97 -7.43 0.92
N ASP A 76 7.72 -7.40 2.02
CA ASP A 76 8.29 -6.15 2.54
C ASP A 76 9.28 -5.51 1.56
N GLU A 77 10.03 -6.33 0.82
CA GLU A 77 10.99 -5.84 -0.16
C GLU A 77 10.28 -5.11 -1.30
N ASP A 78 9.20 -5.68 -1.79
CA ASP A 78 8.38 -5.05 -2.83
C ASP A 78 7.79 -3.72 -2.34
N ASN A 79 7.30 -3.70 -1.11
CA ASN A 79 6.75 -2.47 -0.52
C ASN A 79 7.80 -1.35 -0.45
N LEU A 80 9.04 -1.70 -0.12
CA LEU A 80 10.14 -0.74 -0.09
C LEU A 80 10.52 -0.26 -1.50
N VAL A 81 10.53 -1.16 -2.49
CA VAL A 81 10.81 -0.79 -3.88
C VAL A 81 9.74 0.17 -4.41
N VAL A 82 8.48 -0.12 -4.15
CA VAL A 82 7.36 0.76 -4.53
C VAL A 82 7.55 2.16 -3.95
N ALA A 83 7.93 2.24 -2.67
CA ALA A 83 8.18 3.52 -2.01
C ALA A 83 9.30 4.31 -2.68
N GLN A 84 10.41 3.65 -3.03
CA GLN A 84 11.51 4.30 -3.74
C GLN A 84 11.05 4.85 -5.09
N LEU A 85 10.34 4.05 -5.86
CA LEU A 85 9.85 4.46 -7.17
C LEU A 85 8.86 5.62 -7.06
N ALA A 86 8.00 5.62 -6.04
CA ALA A 86 7.07 6.72 -5.82
C ALA A 86 7.79 8.03 -5.52
N LYS A 87 8.84 7.99 -4.71
CA LYS A 87 9.60 9.19 -4.35
C LYS A 87 10.46 9.74 -5.49
N LEU A 88 10.69 8.95 -6.54
CA LEU A 88 11.35 9.45 -7.75
C LEU A 88 10.41 10.27 -8.63
N GLN A 89 9.12 10.23 -8.41
CA GLN A 89 8.16 11.00 -9.20
C GLN A 89 8.21 12.48 -8.85
N PRO A 90 7.99 13.39 -9.83
CA PRO A 90 8.00 14.84 -9.59
C PRO A 90 6.97 15.27 -8.53
N ASN A 91 5.81 14.62 -8.50
CA ASN A 91 4.75 14.94 -7.54
C ASN A 91 5.02 14.39 -6.13
N LYS A 92 5.99 13.48 -5.98
CA LYS A 92 6.40 12.90 -4.69
C LYS A 92 5.20 12.53 -3.80
N PRO A 93 4.38 11.55 -4.19
CA PRO A 93 3.22 11.20 -3.38
C PRO A 93 3.63 10.73 -1.99
N LYS A 94 2.75 10.90 -1.02
CA LYS A 94 2.94 10.29 0.30
C LYS A 94 2.87 8.78 0.16
N VAL A 95 3.73 8.08 0.89
CA VAL A 95 3.76 6.62 0.88
C VAL A 95 3.44 6.08 2.26
N VAL A 96 2.40 5.25 2.32
CA VAL A 96 2.07 4.49 3.52
C VAL A 96 2.25 3.02 3.22
N SER A 97 2.65 2.23 4.20
CA SER A 97 2.93 0.81 3.97
C SER A 97 2.61 -0.04 5.18
N ILE A 98 2.28 -1.30 4.92
CA ILE A 98 2.29 -2.32 5.96
C ILE A 98 3.69 -2.92 6.04
N ILE A 99 4.02 -3.43 7.22
CA ILE A 99 5.24 -4.19 7.47
C ILE A 99 4.81 -5.60 7.86
N ASN A 100 5.21 -6.59 7.07
CA ASN A 100 4.82 -7.98 7.29
C ASN A 100 5.70 -8.68 8.34
N HIS A 101 6.98 -8.35 8.36
CA HIS A 101 7.94 -8.95 9.30
C HIS A 101 8.54 -7.90 10.22
N PRO A 102 8.34 -8.03 11.55
CA PRO A 102 8.85 -7.03 12.52
C PRO A 102 10.34 -6.75 12.42
N LYS A 103 11.13 -7.73 12.01
CA LYS A 103 12.58 -7.56 11.83
C LYS A 103 12.94 -6.54 10.75
N ASN A 104 11.99 -6.19 9.88
CA ASN A 104 12.21 -5.23 8.80
C ASN A 104 11.77 -3.81 9.18
N GLU A 105 11.20 -3.60 10.37
CA GLU A 105 10.68 -2.28 10.76
C GLU A 105 11.70 -1.16 10.65
N TRP A 106 12.95 -1.44 10.95
CA TRP A 106 14.00 -0.42 10.92
C TRP A 106 14.25 0.19 9.55
N LEU A 107 13.80 -0.49 8.47
CA LEU A 107 13.89 0.01 7.11
C LEU A 107 12.72 0.92 6.72
N PHE A 108 11.60 0.84 7.43
CA PHE A 108 10.37 1.54 7.05
C PHE A 108 10.31 2.93 7.68
N ASN A 109 11.06 3.86 7.10
CA ASN A 109 11.16 5.23 7.57
C ASN A 109 11.33 6.20 6.39
N LYS A 110 11.37 7.49 6.66
CA LYS A 110 11.45 8.52 5.61
C LYS A 110 12.71 8.44 4.77
N LYS A 111 13.80 7.95 5.32
CA LYS A 111 15.05 7.76 4.56
C LYS A 111 14.83 6.78 3.39
N TRP A 112 13.95 5.80 3.57
CA TRP A 112 13.61 4.80 2.55
C TRP A 112 12.32 5.10 1.82
N GLY A 113 11.80 6.33 1.96
CA GLY A 113 10.62 6.77 1.21
C GLY A 113 9.29 6.45 1.87
N ILE A 114 9.30 5.98 3.12
CA ILE A 114 8.09 5.64 3.84
C ILE A 114 7.69 6.79 4.75
N ASP A 115 6.51 7.37 4.53
CA ASP A 115 6.00 8.46 5.36
C ASP A 115 5.27 7.96 6.60
N ALA A 116 4.57 6.84 6.48
CA ALA A 116 3.90 6.19 7.60
C ALA A 116 3.82 4.69 7.37
N SER A 117 3.92 3.91 8.43
CA SER A 117 3.88 2.46 8.34
C SER A 117 3.20 1.83 9.55
N VAL A 118 2.71 0.60 9.36
CA VAL A 118 2.07 -0.19 10.40
C VAL A 118 2.62 -1.61 10.36
N CYS A 119 3.07 -2.08 11.54
CA CYS A 119 3.41 -3.48 11.76
C CYS A 119 2.43 -4.04 12.77
N SER A 120 1.50 -4.90 12.33
CA SER A 120 0.46 -5.42 13.22
C SER A 120 1.01 -6.23 14.38
N THR A 121 2.08 -7.00 14.16
CA THR A 121 2.74 -7.78 15.22
C THR A 121 3.26 -6.87 16.33
N SER A 122 3.93 -5.78 15.98
CA SER A 122 4.48 -4.84 16.96
C SER A 122 3.38 -4.11 17.72
N ILE A 123 2.30 -3.74 17.04
CA ILE A 123 1.15 -3.10 17.69
C ILE A 123 0.50 -4.06 18.67
N LEU A 124 0.28 -5.32 18.27
CA LEU A 124 -0.31 -6.32 19.14
C LEU A 124 0.56 -6.59 20.36
N ALA A 125 1.87 -6.67 20.19
CA ALA A 125 2.79 -6.85 21.31
C ALA A 125 2.64 -5.73 22.35
N LYS A 126 2.54 -4.48 21.89
CA LYS A 126 2.35 -3.33 22.78
C LYS A 126 1.01 -3.40 23.49
N ILE A 127 -0.04 -3.81 22.80
CA ILE A 127 -1.37 -3.97 23.40
C ILE A 127 -1.34 -5.06 24.47
N ILE A 128 -0.71 -6.19 24.18
CA ILE A 128 -0.58 -7.28 25.15
C ILE A 128 0.17 -6.82 26.40
N GLU A 129 1.30 -6.12 26.21
CA GLU A 129 2.07 -5.59 27.33
C GLU A 129 1.24 -4.64 28.21
N LYS A 130 0.45 -3.78 27.58
CA LYS A 130 -0.45 -2.87 28.29
C LYS A 130 -1.48 -3.63 29.12
N GLU A 131 -2.10 -4.65 28.53
CA GLU A 131 -3.10 -5.46 29.23
C GLU A 131 -2.50 -6.20 30.43
N ILE A 132 -1.24 -6.66 30.32
CA ILE A 132 -0.53 -7.30 31.42
C ILE A 132 -0.32 -6.32 32.59
N VAL A 133 0.10 -5.10 32.28
CA VAL A 133 0.35 -4.05 33.31
C VAL A 133 -0.95 -3.62 33.98
N ASP A 134 -2.02 -3.48 33.22
CA ASP A 134 -3.33 -3.03 33.75
C ASP A 134 -4.06 -4.11 34.54
N LYS A 135 -3.55 -5.32 34.55
CA LYS A 135 -4.13 -6.44 35.25
C LYS A 135 -3.60 -6.56 36.68
#